data_b9c226c47335869808a80bf1418ad80c
#
_entry.id   b9c226c47335869808a80bf1418ad80c
#
_cell.length_a   1.000
_cell.length_b   1.000
_cell.length_c   1.000
_cell.angle_alpha   90.00
_cell.angle_beta   90.00
_cell.angle_gamma   90.00
#
_symmetry.space_group_name_H-M   'P 1'
#
loop_
_entity.id
_entity.type
_entity.pdbx_description
1 polymer ?
#
loop_
_entity_poly.entity_id
_entity_poly.type
_entity_poly.pdbx_seq_one_letter_code
_entity_poly.pdbx_strand_id
1 'polypeptide(L)'
;MTGITRRAALGLFAAAGGALVGLGLAGGYLLRDALKSMRGDGMMGSGMMGSATQADMSSYMKLFDRHTELRRTVETIDGGVRTTTESDAPDLVALLQVHVSSMYTHLNQHAEVTCMSSSLPTLFRNSTSYRRELTTTAKGVVVTETSTDPRITSAIRDHAQEVSGFVRDGMPAMMRGMMGR
;
A
#
# COMPACT_ATOMS: atom_id res chain seq x y z
N MET A 1 -27.64 -54.73 24.77
CA MET A 1 -28.03 -54.48 26.16
C MET A 1 -27.10 -53.44 26.74
N THR A 2 -27.67 -52.31 27.09
CA THR A 2 -27.32 -51.36 28.15
C THR A 2 -25.97 -50.68 28.02
N GLY A 3 -25.85 -49.39 28.07
CA GLY A 3 -26.74 -48.27 28.40
C GLY A 3 -25.88 -47.07 28.57
N ILE A 4 -26.35 -46.03 28.00
CA ILE A 4 -25.77 -44.67 27.96
C ILE A 4 -25.92 -44.01 29.29
N THR A 5 -24.95 -43.28 29.79
CA THR A 5 -25.20 -42.12 30.65
C THR A 5 -24.26 -40.96 30.36
N ARG A 6 -24.89 -39.89 29.88
CA ARG A 6 -24.35 -38.53 29.80
C ARG A 6 -24.24 -37.97 31.23
N ARG A 7 -23.12 -37.40 31.58
CA ARG A 7 -23.00 -36.45 32.70
C ARG A 7 -22.40 -35.17 32.21
N ALA A 8 -23.27 -34.16 32.17
CA ALA A 8 -22.90 -32.77 32.05
C ALA A 8 -22.17 -32.32 33.30
N ALA A 9 -21.00 -31.72 33.17
CA ALA A 9 -20.36 -30.99 34.25
C ALA A 9 -20.55 -29.50 33.99
N LEU A 10 -21.47 -28.91 34.78
CA LEU A 10 -21.51 -27.46 34.94
C LEU A 10 -20.35 -27.05 35.85
N GLY A 11 -19.40 -26.31 35.33
CA GLY A 11 -18.38 -25.61 36.11
C GLY A 11 -18.84 -24.20 36.42
N LEU A 12 -19.05 -23.92 37.71
CA LEU A 12 -19.28 -22.59 38.24
C LEU A 12 -18.09 -21.68 37.98
N PHE A 13 -18.30 -20.55 37.34
CA PHE A 13 -17.41 -19.43 37.45
C PHE A 13 -17.84 -18.52 38.61
N ALA A 14 -17.06 -18.57 39.65
CA ALA A 14 -17.19 -17.66 40.78
C ALA A 14 -16.71 -16.27 40.36
N ALA A 15 -17.52 -15.27 40.65
CA ALA A 15 -17.23 -13.86 40.50
C ALA A 15 -16.09 -13.46 41.44
N ALA A 16 -15.07 -12.85 40.87
CA ALA A 16 -14.15 -11.94 41.55
C ALA A 16 -14.37 -10.55 40.97
N GLY A 17 -15.35 -9.85 41.50
CA GLY A 17 -15.48 -8.41 41.31
C GLY A 17 -14.49 -7.70 42.22
N GLY A 18 -13.76 -6.74 41.66
CA GLY A 18 -12.96 -5.82 42.46
C GLY A 18 -11.84 -5.18 41.65
N ALA A 19 -11.92 -3.85 41.52
CA ALA A 19 -10.85 -2.94 41.17
C ALA A 19 -10.39 -2.83 39.70
N LEU A 20 -11.22 -2.26 38.83
CA LEU A 20 -10.78 -1.61 37.58
C LEU A 20 -11.47 -0.25 37.38
N VAL A 21 -11.45 0.62 38.36
CA VAL A 21 -11.95 2.02 38.19
C VAL A 21 -10.83 3.06 38.15
N GLY A 22 -9.55 2.65 38.27
CA GLY A 22 -8.42 3.58 38.37
C GLY A 22 -7.57 3.80 37.11
N LEU A 23 -7.73 3.00 36.03
CA LEU A 23 -6.88 3.08 34.84
C LEU A 23 -7.51 3.74 33.61
N GLY A 24 -8.79 4.10 33.67
CA GLY A 24 -9.54 4.65 32.53
C GLY A 24 -9.17 6.09 32.14
N LEU A 25 -8.68 6.90 33.05
CA LEU A 25 -8.40 8.31 32.75
C LEU A 25 -6.95 8.56 32.31
N ALA A 26 -5.98 7.85 32.84
CA ALA A 26 -4.58 8.00 32.42
C ALA A 26 -4.33 7.36 31.04
N GLY A 27 -4.95 6.22 30.73
CA GLY A 27 -4.85 5.57 29.41
C GLY A 27 -5.49 6.39 28.29
N GLY A 28 -6.56 7.11 28.59
CA GLY A 28 -7.22 8.01 27.61
C GLY A 28 -6.38 9.22 27.24
N TYR A 29 -5.62 9.77 28.17
CA TYR A 29 -4.73 10.89 27.90
C TYR A 29 -3.50 10.46 27.07
N LEU A 30 -2.90 9.32 27.39
CA LEU A 30 -1.75 8.80 26.63
C LEU A 30 -2.11 8.38 25.19
N LEU A 31 -3.30 7.78 24.99
CA LEU A 31 -3.80 7.48 23.65
C LEU A 31 -4.16 8.73 22.86
N ARG A 32 -4.70 9.74 23.53
CA ARG A 32 -5.04 11.02 22.89
C ARG A 32 -3.80 11.81 22.51
N ASP A 33 -2.75 11.78 23.31
CA ASP A 33 -1.48 12.44 22.99
C ASP A 33 -0.66 11.64 21.97
N ALA A 34 -0.72 10.30 21.97
CA ALA A 34 -0.17 9.46 20.92
C ALA A 34 -0.91 9.68 19.58
N LEU A 35 -2.24 9.78 19.60
CA LEU A 35 -3.04 10.13 18.43
C LEU A 35 -2.83 11.58 17.95
N LYS A 36 -2.56 12.53 18.85
CA LYS A 36 -2.18 13.89 18.49
C LYS A 36 -0.76 13.95 17.94
N SER A 37 0.16 13.18 18.48
CA SER A 37 1.53 13.06 17.98
C SER A 37 1.58 12.35 16.60
N MET A 38 0.66 11.41 16.35
CA MET A 38 0.46 10.83 15.01
C MET A 38 -0.26 11.78 14.04
N ARG A 39 -0.92 12.82 14.56
CA ARG A 39 -1.53 13.91 13.81
C ARG A 39 -0.62 15.13 13.81
N GLY A 40 0.70 14.87 13.81
CA GLY A 40 1.71 15.91 13.72
C GLY A 40 1.46 16.75 12.48
N ASP A 41 1.06 17.99 12.73
CA ASP A 41 1.07 19.08 11.78
C ASP A 41 2.49 19.26 11.23
N GLY A 42 2.89 18.35 10.35
CA GLY A 42 3.96 18.54 9.42
C GLY A 42 3.46 19.50 8.34
N MET A 43 3.65 20.79 8.56
CA MET A 43 3.38 21.89 7.66
C MET A 43 4.31 21.86 6.44
N MET A 44 4.52 20.66 5.87
CA MET A 44 5.20 20.44 4.61
C MET A 44 4.28 19.72 3.64
N GLY A 45 3.51 20.50 2.90
CA GLY A 45 3.13 20.13 1.55
C GLY A 45 2.08 19.04 1.37
N SER A 46 0.91 19.11 2.05
CA SER A 46 -0.27 18.30 1.66
C SER A 46 -0.63 18.41 0.16
N GLY A 47 -0.18 19.45 -0.53
CA GLY A 47 -0.43 19.63 -1.96
C GLY A 47 0.50 18.85 -2.89
N MET A 48 1.68 18.43 -2.43
CA MET A 48 2.70 17.81 -3.29
C MET A 48 2.67 16.28 -3.25
N MET A 49 2.12 15.69 -2.17
CA MET A 49 2.11 14.26 -1.91
C MET A 49 0.71 13.62 -1.93
N GLY A 50 -0.34 14.44 -2.00
CA GLY A 50 -1.71 13.95 -1.91
C GLY A 50 -1.99 13.27 -0.57
N SER A 51 -2.66 12.12 -0.62
CA SER A 51 -3.04 11.32 0.56
C SER A 51 -1.95 10.35 1.03
N ALA A 52 -0.71 10.45 0.54
CA ALA A 52 0.39 9.59 0.96
C ALA A 52 0.67 9.74 2.46
N THR A 53 0.76 8.62 3.17
CA THR A 53 1.11 8.58 4.58
C THR A 53 2.63 8.65 4.77
N GLN A 54 3.08 8.92 6.01
CA GLN A 54 4.51 8.83 6.34
C GLN A 54 5.07 7.41 6.13
N ALA A 55 4.25 6.38 6.33
CA ALA A 55 4.64 4.99 6.05
C ALA A 55 4.84 4.75 4.56
N ASP A 56 3.94 5.28 3.70
CA ASP A 56 4.11 5.22 2.25
C ASP A 56 5.40 5.90 1.83
N MET A 57 5.67 7.10 2.35
CA MET A 57 6.90 7.84 2.05
C MET A 57 8.16 7.09 2.46
N SER A 58 8.16 6.49 3.66
CA SER A 58 9.28 5.65 4.11
C SER A 58 9.50 4.45 3.19
N SER A 59 8.41 3.85 2.72
CA SER A 59 8.47 2.71 1.78
C SER A 59 9.03 3.13 0.42
N TYR A 60 8.56 4.27 -0.11
CA TYR A 60 9.10 4.85 -1.36
C TYR A 60 10.61 5.08 -1.27
N MET A 61 11.06 5.79 -0.24
CA MET A 61 12.47 6.12 -0.10
C MET A 61 13.34 4.87 -0.05
N LYS A 62 12.94 3.84 0.70
CA LYS A 62 13.68 2.57 0.77
C LYS A 62 13.70 1.83 -0.56
N LEU A 63 12.59 1.85 -1.33
CA LEU A 63 12.54 1.23 -2.66
C LEU A 63 13.44 1.98 -3.65
N PHE A 64 13.48 3.31 -3.58
CA PHE A 64 14.38 4.13 -4.40
C PHE A 64 15.85 3.93 -4.02
N ASP A 65 16.19 3.91 -2.75
CA ASP A 65 17.57 3.71 -2.27
C ASP A 65 18.13 2.34 -2.72
N ARG A 66 17.26 1.34 -2.82
CA ARG A 66 17.63 -0.03 -3.17
C ARG A 66 17.12 -0.45 -4.55
N HIS A 67 16.84 0.49 -5.44
CA HIS A 67 16.25 0.20 -6.75
C HIS A 67 17.08 -0.77 -7.60
N THR A 68 18.41 -0.78 -7.45
CA THR A 68 19.31 -1.69 -8.16
C THR A 68 19.15 -3.16 -7.78
N GLU A 69 18.50 -3.45 -6.64
CA GLU A 69 18.17 -4.82 -6.20
C GLU A 69 16.80 -5.28 -6.72
N LEU A 70 16.08 -4.40 -7.43
CA LEU A 70 14.80 -4.71 -8.06
C LEU A 70 15.01 -5.13 -9.52
N ARG A 71 14.29 -6.14 -9.95
CA ARG A 71 14.15 -6.54 -11.35
C ARG A 71 12.72 -6.35 -11.77
N ARG A 72 12.51 -5.70 -12.92
CA ARG A 72 11.17 -5.44 -13.44
C ARG A 72 11.05 -5.82 -14.90
N THR A 73 9.94 -6.48 -15.24
CA THR A 73 9.53 -6.74 -16.61
C THR A 73 8.14 -6.15 -16.86
N VAL A 74 7.89 -5.69 -18.07
CA VAL A 74 6.61 -5.16 -18.52
C VAL A 74 6.23 -5.88 -19.81
N GLU A 75 5.10 -6.53 -19.80
CA GLU A 75 4.47 -7.16 -20.95
C GLU A 75 3.27 -6.31 -21.37
N THR A 76 3.25 -5.86 -22.61
CA THR A 76 2.07 -5.22 -23.20
C THR A 76 1.06 -6.30 -23.56
N ILE A 77 -0.15 -6.17 -23.01
CA ILE A 77 -1.26 -7.06 -23.30
C ILE A 77 -2.42 -6.27 -23.91
N ASP A 78 -3.44 -6.99 -24.37
CA ASP A 78 -4.64 -6.33 -24.87
C ASP A 78 -5.31 -5.48 -23.78
N GLY A 79 -5.59 -4.24 -24.12
CA GLY A 79 -6.16 -3.25 -23.20
C GLY A 79 -5.25 -2.79 -22.05
N GLY A 80 -3.96 -3.19 -21.96
CA GLY A 80 -3.15 -2.78 -20.82
C GLY A 80 -1.74 -3.35 -20.76
N VAL A 81 -1.33 -3.72 -19.53
CA VAL A 81 -0.02 -4.28 -19.23
C VAL A 81 -0.12 -5.38 -18.17
N ARG A 82 0.85 -6.29 -18.23
CA ARG A 82 1.21 -7.18 -17.13
C ARG A 82 2.63 -6.86 -16.70
N THR A 83 2.84 -6.61 -15.42
CA THR A 83 4.16 -6.26 -14.91
C THR A 83 4.57 -7.22 -13.81
N THR A 84 5.85 -7.59 -13.79
CA THR A 84 6.45 -8.40 -12.72
C THR A 84 7.57 -7.58 -12.11
N THR A 85 7.57 -7.40 -10.78
CA THR A 85 8.66 -6.74 -10.05
C THR A 85 9.12 -7.66 -8.93
N GLU A 86 10.42 -7.94 -8.88
CA GLU A 86 11.02 -8.94 -8.01
C GLU A 86 12.31 -8.45 -7.38
N SER A 87 12.68 -9.09 -6.27
CA SER A 87 13.99 -8.98 -5.63
C SER A 87 14.44 -10.33 -5.07
N ASP A 88 15.73 -10.50 -4.87
CA ASP A 88 16.28 -11.65 -4.14
C ASP A 88 16.46 -11.35 -2.64
N ALA A 89 16.26 -10.08 -2.21
CA ALA A 89 16.31 -9.67 -0.81
C ALA A 89 14.92 -9.81 -0.16
N PRO A 90 14.74 -10.71 0.83
CA PRO A 90 13.40 -10.99 1.40
C PRO A 90 12.72 -9.78 2.05
N ASP A 91 13.49 -8.89 2.67
CA ASP A 91 12.99 -7.66 3.27
C ASP A 91 12.48 -6.66 2.21
N LEU A 92 13.14 -6.61 1.05
CA LEU A 92 12.73 -5.79 -0.07
C LEU A 92 11.48 -6.37 -0.77
N VAL A 93 11.38 -7.70 -0.85
CA VAL A 93 10.15 -8.39 -1.31
C VAL A 93 8.96 -8.01 -0.44
N ALA A 94 9.09 -8.11 0.89
CA ALA A 94 8.04 -7.75 1.81
C ALA A 94 7.64 -6.26 1.68
N LEU A 95 8.64 -5.38 1.56
CA LEU A 95 8.41 -3.95 1.38
C LEU A 95 7.66 -3.64 0.08
N LEU A 96 8.05 -4.28 -1.03
CA LEU A 96 7.40 -4.14 -2.33
C LEU A 96 5.94 -4.59 -2.30
N GLN A 97 5.66 -5.73 -1.66
CA GLN A 97 4.30 -6.25 -1.49
C GLN A 97 3.43 -5.30 -0.67
N VAL A 98 3.94 -4.79 0.44
CA VAL A 98 3.25 -3.80 1.28
C VAL A 98 3.00 -2.51 0.49
N HIS A 99 4.00 -2.02 -0.24
CA HIS A 99 3.87 -0.80 -1.04
C HIS A 99 2.76 -0.91 -2.08
N VAL A 100 2.77 -1.94 -2.92
CA VAL A 100 1.76 -2.10 -3.99
C VAL A 100 0.37 -2.33 -3.41
N SER A 101 0.25 -3.08 -2.31
CA SER A 101 -1.03 -3.29 -1.61
C SER A 101 -1.58 -1.99 -1.03
N SER A 102 -0.71 -1.13 -0.46
CA SER A 102 -1.09 0.20 0.04
C SER A 102 -1.60 1.08 -1.09
N MET A 103 -0.92 1.11 -2.24
CA MET A 103 -1.38 1.88 -3.40
C MET A 103 -2.76 1.45 -3.88
N TYR A 104 -3.04 0.17 -3.91
CA TYR A 104 -4.38 -0.33 -4.28
C TYR A 104 -5.43 -0.01 -3.23
N THR A 105 -5.06 0.05 -1.96
CA THR A 105 -5.95 0.53 -0.91
C THR A 105 -6.30 2.01 -1.11
N HIS A 106 -5.33 2.85 -1.39
CA HIS A 106 -5.56 4.27 -1.73
C HIS A 106 -6.47 4.43 -2.96
N LEU A 107 -6.24 3.66 -4.02
CA LEU A 107 -7.09 3.66 -5.22
C LEU A 107 -8.54 3.27 -4.91
N ASN A 108 -8.76 2.25 -4.07
CA ASN A 108 -10.09 1.82 -3.68
C ASN A 108 -10.82 2.83 -2.77
N GLN A 109 -10.07 3.63 -2.02
CA GLN A 109 -10.58 4.69 -1.16
C GLN A 109 -10.71 6.03 -1.88
N HIS A 110 -10.36 6.13 -3.17
CA HIS A 110 -10.27 7.39 -3.94
C HIS A 110 -9.36 8.43 -3.27
N ALA A 111 -8.40 7.97 -2.49
CA ALA A 111 -7.42 8.79 -1.79
C ALA A 111 -6.21 9.04 -2.71
N GLU A 112 -6.26 10.08 -3.53
CA GLU A 112 -5.26 10.35 -4.55
C GLU A 112 -3.86 10.53 -3.92
N VAL A 113 -2.93 9.70 -4.39
CA VAL A 113 -1.50 9.78 -4.06
C VAL A 113 -0.78 10.30 -5.30
N THR A 114 -0.21 11.48 -5.23
CA THR A 114 0.45 12.11 -6.38
C THR A 114 1.94 11.79 -6.46
N CYS A 115 2.54 11.42 -5.36
CA CYS A 115 3.93 11.00 -5.14
C CYS A 115 4.84 11.03 -6.37
N MET A 116 5.18 12.22 -6.85
CA MET A 116 6.23 12.41 -7.85
C MET A 116 6.04 11.65 -9.17
N SER A 117 4.83 11.11 -9.39
CA SER A 117 4.42 10.43 -10.61
C SER A 117 3.55 11.36 -11.47
N SER A 118 3.84 11.43 -12.76
CA SER A 118 3.06 12.22 -13.71
C SER A 118 1.79 11.48 -14.19
N SER A 119 1.83 10.15 -14.17
CA SER A 119 0.77 9.28 -14.66
C SER A 119 -0.30 8.93 -13.59
N LEU A 120 0.09 8.85 -12.32
CA LEU A 120 -0.80 8.47 -11.22
C LEU A 120 -2.08 9.31 -11.08
N PRO A 121 -2.06 10.65 -11.20
CA PRO A 121 -3.28 11.45 -11.10
C PRO A 121 -4.38 11.01 -12.06
N THR A 122 -4.02 10.65 -13.29
CA THR A 122 -5.00 10.13 -14.27
C THR A 122 -5.59 8.81 -13.83
N LEU A 123 -4.78 7.89 -13.31
CA LEU A 123 -5.22 6.57 -12.85
C LEU A 123 -6.09 6.68 -11.59
N PHE A 124 -5.73 7.56 -10.64
CA PHE A 124 -6.54 7.78 -9.43
C PHE A 124 -7.92 8.34 -9.76
N ARG A 125 -8.01 9.37 -10.62
CA ARG A 125 -9.28 9.98 -11.03
C ARG A 125 -10.18 9.03 -11.80
N ASN A 126 -9.61 8.00 -12.43
CA ASN A 126 -10.32 7.00 -13.21
C ASN A 126 -10.24 5.60 -12.58
N SER A 127 -10.10 5.52 -11.26
CA SER A 127 -9.86 4.27 -10.54
C SER A 127 -10.91 3.18 -10.74
N THR A 128 -12.13 3.54 -11.14
CA THR A 128 -13.22 2.61 -11.48
C THR A 128 -13.29 2.24 -12.96
N SER A 129 -12.47 2.87 -13.82
CA SER A 129 -12.51 2.72 -15.29
C SER A 129 -11.52 1.68 -15.81
N TYR A 130 -10.81 0.97 -14.93
CA TYR A 130 -9.89 -0.09 -15.29
C TYR A 130 -9.87 -1.20 -14.25
N ARG A 131 -9.52 -2.39 -14.71
CA ARG A 131 -9.39 -3.59 -13.87
C ARG A 131 -7.95 -3.68 -13.36
N ARG A 132 -7.79 -4.08 -12.11
CA ARG A 132 -6.51 -4.28 -11.44
C ARG A 132 -6.47 -5.64 -10.78
N GLU A 133 -5.41 -6.39 -11.03
CA GLU A 133 -5.16 -7.66 -10.37
C GLU A 133 -3.75 -7.66 -9.80
N LEU A 134 -3.63 -7.92 -8.49
CA LEU A 134 -2.37 -8.04 -7.78
C LEU A 134 -2.19 -9.48 -7.34
N THR A 135 -1.07 -10.08 -7.69
CA THR A 135 -0.62 -11.38 -7.17
C THR A 135 0.72 -11.20 -6.48
N THR A 136 0.80 -11.58 -5.22
CA THR A 136 2.07 -11.68 -4.50
C THR A 136 2.76 -13.00 -4.83
N THR A 137 4.07 -12.97 -5.00
CA THR A 137 4.90 -14.14 -5.29
C THR A 137 5.98 -14.29 -4.21
N ALA A 138 6.69 -15.40 -4.20
CA ALA A 138 7.82 -15.60 -3.28
C ALA A 138 8.95 -14.57 -3.47
N LYS A 139 9.02 -13.90 -4.64
CA LYS A 139 10.06 -12.93 -4.99
C LYS A 139 9.57 -11.50 -5.18
N GLY A 140 8.27 -11.25 -5.10
CA GLY A 140 7.74 -9.92 -5.33
C GLY A 140 6.26 -9.88 -5.66
N VAL A 141 5.92 -9.18 -6.75
CA VAL A 141 4.54 -8.97 -7.19
C VAL A 141 4.39 -9.12 -8.70
N VAL A 142 3.22 -9.60 -9.12
CA VAL A 142 2.71 -9.52 -10.49
C VAL A 142 1.46 -8.66 -10.48
N VAL A 143 1.42 -7.67 -11.35
CA VAL A 143 0.30 -6.75 -11.49
C VAL A 143 -0.20 -6.80 -12.91
N THR A 144 -1.52 -6.97 -13.09
CA THR A 144 -2.19 -6.86 -14.38
C THR A 144 -3.19 -5.72 -14.33
N GLU A 145 -3.08 -4.77 -15.24
CA GLU A 145 -3.97 -3.62 -15.33
C GLU A 145 -4.49 -3.47 -16.76
N THR A 146 -5.82 -3.41 -16.90
CA THR A 146 -6.48 -3.36 -18.23
C THR A 146 -7.68 -2.43 -18.23
N SER A 147 -7.91 -1.77 -19.36
CA SER A 147 -9.11 -0.97 -19.63
C SER A 147 -9.58 -1.16 -21.07
N THR A 148 -10.86 -0.97 -21.31
CA THR A 148 -11.44 -0.85 -22.64
C THR A 148 -11.41 0.59 -23.19
N ASP A 149 -11.13 1.59 -22.32
CA ASP A 149 -10.93 2.97 -22.74
C ASP A 149 -9.49 3.17 -23.22
N PRO A 150 -9.25 3.54 -24.49
CA PRO A 150 -7.88 3.75 -25.00
C PRO A 150 -7.07 4.80 -24.25
N ARG A 151 -7.73 5.82 -23.68
CA ARG A 151 -7.04 6.87 -22.89
C ARG A 151 -6.54 6.31 -21.57
N ILE A 152 -7.32 5.46 -20.92
CA ILE A 152 -6.92 4.82 -19.67
C ILE A 152 -5.86 3.75 -19.96
N THR A 153 -5.99 2.99 -21.04
CA THR A 153 -4.96 2.05 -21.50
C THR A 153 -3.63 2.76 -21.74
N SER A 154 -3.62 3.95 -22.34
CA SER A 154 -2.42 4.76 -22.49
C SER A 154 -1.84 5.15 -21.13
N ALA A 155 -2.66 5.67 -20.22
CA ALA A 155 -2.22 6.07 -18.88
C ALA A 155 -1.64 4.88 -18.08
N ILE A 156 -2.21 3.69 -18.20
CA ILE A 156 -1.67 2.45 -17.60
C ILE A 156 -0.27 2.15 -18.15
N ARG A 157 -0.08 2.26 -19.47
CA ARG A 157 1.21 2.01 -20.12
C ARG A 157 2.25 3.05 -19.75
N ASP A 158 1.84 4.33 -19.69
CA ASP A 158 2.70 5.44 -19.28
C ASP A 158 3.17 5.24 -17.83
N HIS A 159 2.26 4.84 -16.94
CA HIS A 159 2.62 4.51 -15.55
C HIS A 159 3.58 3.32 -15.47
N ALA A 160 3.35 2.27 -16.22
CA ALA A 160 4.25 1.11 -16.24
C ALA A 160 5.67 1.50 -16.71
N GLN A 161 5.79 2.41 -17.69
CA GLN A 161 7.09 2.93 -18.16
C GLN A 161 7.75 3.84 -17.13
N GLU A 162 6.98 4.73 -16.48
CA GLU A 162 7.45 5.60 -15.41
C GLU A 162 8.04 4.79 -14.25
N VAL A 163 7.32 3.77 -13.77
CA VAL A 163 7.82 2.86 -12.72
C VAL A 163 9.06 2.09 -13.18
N SER A 164 9.14 1.69 -14.45
CA SER A 164 10.35 1.06 -14.99
C SER A 164 11.55 2.00 -14.99
N GLY A 165 11.31 3.30 -15.21
CA GLY A 165 12.32 4.34 -15.04
C GLY A 165 12.79 4.45 -13.58
N PHE A 166 11.89 4.38 -12.61
CA PHE A 166 12.24 4.40 -11.20
C PHE A 166 13.10 3.20 -10.79
N VAL A 167 12.76 2.00 -11.26
CA VAL A 167 13.55 0.80 -10.99
C VAL A 167 14.93 0.87 -11.64
N ARG A 168 15.04 1.42 -12.85
CA ARG A 168 16.32 1.53 -13.58
C ARG A 168 17.23 2.61 -13.01
N ASP A 169 16.68 3.81 -12.76
CA ASP A 169 17.45 5.03 -12.52
C ASP A 169 17.33 5.57 -11.09
N GLY A 170 16.40 5.02 -10.27
CA GLY A 170 16.16 5.46 -8.89
C GLY A 170 15.72 6.92 -8.78
N MET A 171 16.20 7.61 -7.75
CA MET A 171 15.87 9.02 -7.46
C MET A 171 16.05 9.99 -8.64
N PRO A 172 17.09 9.89 -9.52
CA PRO A 172 17.20 10.75 -10.69
C PRO A 172 16.01 10.67 -11.64
N ALA A 173 15.38 9.50 -11.82
CA ALA A 173 14.18 9.37 -12.66
C ALA A 173 12.99 10.13 -12.04
N MET A 174 12.83 10.03 -10.74
CA MET A 174 11.80 10.75 -9.98
C MET A 174 11.97 12.27 -10.12
N MET A 175 13.19 12.78 -9.97
CA MET A 175 13.48 14.22 -10.10
C MET A 175 13.21 14.74 -11.51
N ARG A 176 13.49 13.95 -12.57
CA ARG A 176 13.15 14.33 -13.95
C ARG A 176 11.64 14.49 -14.15
N GLY A 177 10.83 13.60 -13.56
CA GLY A 177 9.37 13.70 -13.59
C GLY A 177 8.83 14.96 -12.93
N MET A 178 9.53 15.50 -11.93
CA MET A 178 9.15 16.75 -11.26
C MET A 178 9.53 18.02 -12.06
N MET A 179 10.64 18.00 -12.79
CA MET A 179 11.14 19.15 -13.55
C MET A 179 10.51 19.28 -14.94
N GLY A 180 9.85 18.25 -15.44
CA GLY A 180 9.19 18.24 -16.74
C GLY A 180 7.74 18.69 -16.76
N ARG A 181 7.29 19.34 -15.67
CA ARG A 181 5.92 19.89 -15.55
C ARG A 181 5.89 21.38 -15.77
#